data_57d63e0bed82127bc745556a5474da68
#
_entry.id   57d63e0bed82127bc745556a5474da68
#
_cell.length_a   1.000
_cell.length_b   1.000
_cell.length_c   1.000
_cell.angle_alpha   90.00
_cell.angle_beta   90.00
_cell.angle_gamma   90.00
#
_symmetry.space_group_name_H-M   'P 1'
#
loop_
_entity.id
_entity.type
_entity.pdbx_description
1 polymer ?
#
loop_
_entity_poly.entity_id
_entity_poly.type
_entity_poly.pdbx_seq_one_letter_code
_entity_poly.pdbx_strand_id
1 'polypeptide(L)'
;MFRYGLGSVLAAILLVSSGIASEGPVPAPSNEQFLNSDPVITKLKPEKARGRGFKLVYSVDASLDVFWKYKTDFNTQLILSNKFISSHRLVSREGDVVITETVYSDKPKEVFKWQTTVFPDRNLLKYVLLNPEECGQKYHYGYVQMEALDIGTRVTQVAYFNFFGASLWAKYPFKGGMSQFLKYTAQWEQKLISEFGHQYRE
;
A
#
# COMPACT_ATOMS: atom_id res chain seq x y z
N MET A 1 -8.22 -27.49 76.29
CA MET A 1 -9.56 -27.14 76.77
C MET A 1 -10.09 -26.02 75.92
N PHE A 2 -11.21 -26.18 75.35
CA PHE A 2 -12.16 -25.41 74.56
C PHE A 2 -12.26 -25.73 73.12
N ARG A 3 -13.39 -26.38 72.87
CA ARG A 3 -14.09 -26.70 71.64
C ARG A 3 -14.86 -25.50 71.12
N TYR A 4 -15.32 -25.61 69.92
CA TYR A 4 -16.50 -25.05 69.21
C TYR A 4 -16.03 -24.34 67.89
N GLY A 5 -16.65 -24.49 66.77
CA GLY A 5 -17.86 -25.20 66.37
C GLY A 5 -17.99 -25.07 64.84
N LEU A 6 -18.57 -26.08 64.24
CA LEU A 6 -18.95 -26.10 62.84
C LEU A 6 -19.98 -25.02 62.52
N GLY A 7 -19.75 -24.28 61.44
CA GLY A 7 -20.76 -23.44 60.80
C GLY A 7 -20.74 -23.72 59.29
N SER A 8 -21.61 -24.64 58.87
CA SER A 8 -21.87 -24.91 57.46
C SER A 8 -22.62 -23.71 56.87
N VAL A 9 -22.03 -23.04 55.91
CA VAL A 9 -22.73 -22.07 55.06
C VAL A 9 -22.85 -22.73 53.68
N LEU A 10 -24.04 -23.16 53.32
CA LEU A 10 -24.42 -23.52 51.98
C LEU A 10 -24.42 -22.23 51.12
N ALA A 11 -23.41 -22.07 50.26
CA ALA A 11 -23.46 -21.10 49.21
C ALA A 11 -24.13 -21.73 47.99
N ALA A 12 -25.32 -21.28 47.68
CA ALA A 12 -26.03 -21.59 46.46
C ALA A 12 -25.28 -20.94 45.28
N ILE A 13 -24.64 -21.74 44.44
CA ILE A 13 -24.03 -21.28 43.20
C ILE A 13 -25.16 -21.13 42.19
N LEU A 14 -25.59 -19.91 41.95
CA LEU A 14 -26.39 -19.53 40.80
C LEU A 14 -25.51 -19.62 39.55
N LEU A 15 -25.62 -20.68 38.77
CA LEU A 15 -25.09 -20.79 37.42
C LEU A 15 -25.86 -19.82 36.51
N VAL A 16 -25.33 -18.61 36.33
CA VAL A 16 -25.72 -17.74 35.23
C VAL A 16 -25.08 -18.30 33.98
N SER A 17 -25.83 -19.05 33.19
CA SER A 17 -25.42 -19.39 31.83
C SER A 17 -25.43 -18.13 30.96
N SER A 18 -24.28 -17.48 30.87
CA SER A 18 -24.04 -16.47 29.85
C SER A 18 -24.04 -17.21 28.50
N GLY A 19 -25.13 -17.13 27.77
CA GLY A 19 -25.19 -17.51 26.38
C GLY A 19 -24.20 -16.64 25.60
N ILE A 20 -23.04 -17.21 25.27
CA ILE A 20 -22.14 -16.62 24.28
C ILE A 20 -22.89 -16.80 22.96
N ALA A 21 -23.53 -15.72 22.50
CA ALA A 21 -23.99 -15.65 21.13
C ALA A 21 -22.73 -15.83 20.25
N SER A 22 -22.64 -16.94 19.54
CA SER A 22 -21.63 -17.14 18.53
C SER A 22 -21.92 -16.09 17.44
N GLU A 23 -21.15 -15.03 17.43
CA GLU A 23 -21.11 -14.15 16.27
C GLU A 23 -20.70 -15.02 15.09
N GLY A 24 -21.63 -15.21 14.17
CA GLY A 24 -21.35 -15.89 12.91
C GLY A 24 -20.24 -15.15 12.18
N PRO A 25 -19.52 -15.80 11.24
CA PRO A 25 -18.46 -15.16 10.50
C PRO A 25 -18.99 -13.88 9.88
N VAL A 26 -18.33 -12.74 10.19
CA VAL A 26 -18.63 -11.44 9.59
C VAL A 26 -18.59 -11.64 8.07
N PRO A 27 -19.68 -11.39 7.33
CA PRO A 27 -19.67 -11.57 5.88
C PRO A 27 -18.56 -10.71 5.29
N ALA A 28 -17.80 -11.28 4.35
CA ALA A 28 -16.79 -10.52 3.62
C ALA A 28 -17.48 -9.29 2.99
N PRO A 29 -16.85 -8.09 3.04
CA PRO A 29 -17.44 -6.90 2.47
C PRO A 29 -17.77 -7.14 1.00
N SER A 30 -18.93 -6.66 0.55
CA SER A 30 -19.32 -6.75 -0.87
C SER A 30 -18.27 -6.04 -1.73
N ASN A 31 -18.09 -6.48 -2.98
CA ASN A 31 -17.11 -5.87 -3.89
C ASN A 31 -17.35 -4.35 -4.07
N GLU A 32 -18.59 -3.89 -4.05
CA GLU A 32 -18.94 -2.45 -4.09
C GLU A 32 -18.45 -1.69 -2.85
N GLN A 33 -18.58 -2.28 -1.65
CA GLN A 33 -18.05 -1.66 -0.42
C GLN A 33 -16.52 -1.59 -0.46
N PHE A 34 -15.87 -2.55 -1.12
CA PHE A 34 -14.42 -2.55 -1.25
C PHE A 34 -13.91 -1.46 -2.21
N LEU A 35 -14.62 -1.18 -3.32
CA LEU A 35 -14.25 -0.12 -4.28
C LEU A 35 -14.26 1.28 -3.67
N ASN A 36 -15.17 1.53 -2.74
CA ASN A 36 -15.31 2.82 -2.07
C ASN A 36 -14.57 2.89 -0.73
N SER A 37 -13.81 1.85 -0.37
CA SER A 37 -13.09 1.81 0.89
C SER A 37 -11.80 2.62 0.85
N ASP A 38 -11.48 3.22 1.99
CA ASP A 38 -10.16 3.84 2.21
C ASP A 38 -9.03 2.81 2.04
N PRO A 39 -7.89 3.20 1.45
CA PRO A 39 -6.72 2.34 1.36
C PRO A 39 -6.28 1.80 2.72
N VAL A 40 -6.11 0.49 2.82
CA VAL A 40 -5.67 -0.20 4.04
C VAL A 40 -4.16 -0.35 4.02
N ILE A 41 -3.49 0.13 5.06
CA ILE A 41 -2.04 0.02 5.20
C ILE A 41 -1.66 -0.83 6.41
N THR A 42 -0.75 -1.78 6.20
CA THR A 42 -0.23 -2.68 7.22
C THR A 42 1.29 -2.57 7.28
N LYS A 43 1.86 -2.46 8.47
CA LYS A 43 3.31 -2.54 8.65
C LYS A 43 3.77 -3.99 8.47
N LEU A 44 4.85 -4.15 7.71
CA LEU A 44 5.52 -5.43 7.52
C LEU A 44 6.82 -5.49 8.32
N LYS A 45 7.22 -6.70 8.70
CA LYS A 45 8.57 -6.93 9.21
C LYS A 45 9.57 -6.66 8.08
N PRO A 46 10.63 -5.88 8.30
CA PRO A 46 11.62 -5.63 7.26
C PRO A 46 12.35 -6.93 6.91
N GLU A 47 12.59 -7.15 5.62
CA GLU A 47 13.35 -8.31 5.13
C GLU A 47 14.83 -8.19 5.47
N LYS A 48 15.36 -6.97 5.48
CA LYS A 48 16.76 -6.68 5.85
C LYS A 48 16.83 -6.09 7.24
N ALA A 49 17.86 -6.41 7.98
CA ALA A 49 18.12 -5.79 9.28
C ALA A 49 18.18 -4.27 9.11
N ARG A 50 17.40 -3.55 9.90
CA ARG A 50 17.20 -2.11 9.85
C ARG A 50 16.49 -1.67 8.55
N GLY A 51 15.27 -1.25 8.68
CA GLY A 51 14.42 -0.77 7.59
C GLY A 51 12.96 -0.82 7.99
N ARG A 52 12.09 -0.56 7.04
CA ARG A 52 10.65 -0.60 7.21
C ARG A 52 10.00 -1.25 6.00
N GLY A 53 8.89 -1.94 6.24
CA GLY A 53 8.04 -2.48 5.21
C GLY A 53 6.61 -2.04 5.42
N PHE A 54 5.90 -1.80 4.33
CA PHE A 54 4.47 -1.56 4.32
C PHE A 54 3.81 -2.37 3.21
N LYS A 55 2.63 -2.89 3.52
CA LYS A 55 1.68 -3.42 2.55
C LYS A 55 0.50 -2.47 2.50
N LEU A 56 0.16 -2.00 1.33
CA LEU A 56 -0.98 -1.16 1.03
C LEU A 56 -1.93 -1.97 0.14
N VAL A 57 -3.21 -1.99 0.48
CA VAL A 57 -4.26 -2.64 -0.31
C VAL A 57 -5.35 -1.61 -0.55
N TYR A 58 -5.75 -1.46 -1.80
CA TYR A 58 -6.84 -0.61 -2.23
C TYR A 58 -7.47 -1.17 -3.51
N SER A 59 -8.58 -0.63 -3.93
CA SER A 59 -9.21 -0.96 -5.20
C SER A 59 -9.42 0.29 -6.05
N VAL A 60 -9.53 0.08 -7.35
CA VAL A 60 -9.84 1.13 -8.33
C VAL A 60 -11.04 0.71 -9.15
N ASP A 61 -11.88 1.69 -9.54
CA ASP A 61 -13.05 1.48 -10.38
C ASP A 61 -12.67 1.45 -11.87
N ALA A 62 -11.92 0.41 -12.22
CA ALA A 62 -11.56 0.10 -13.59
C ALA A 62 -11.27 -1.39 -13.72
N SER A 63 -11.58 -1.99 -14.88
CA SER A 63 -11.19 -3.37 -15.16
C SER A 63 -9.67 -3.55 -15.09
N LEU A 64 -9.24 -4.78 -14.84
CA LEU A 64 -7.82 -5.11 -14.76
C LEU A 64 -7.04 -4.67 -16.01
N ASP A 65 -7.61 -4.89 -17.20
CA ASP A 65 -6.96 -4.51 -18.47
C ASP A 65 -6.75 -2.99 -18.58
N VAL A 66 -7.76 -2.20 -18.24
CA VAL A 66 -7.69 -0.74 -18.24
C VAL A 66 -6.64 -0.26 -17.24
N PHE A 67 -6.68 -0.81 -16.04
CA PHE A 67 -5.73 -0.42 -15.00
C PHE A 67 -4.31 -0.90 -15.29
N TRP A 68 -4.15 -2.09 -15.88
CA TRP A 68 -2.86 -2.61 -16.32
C TRP A 68 -2.23 -1.73 -17.40
N LYS A 69 -3.00 -1.34 -18.44
CA LYS A 69 -2.52 -0.41 -19.48
C LYS A 69 -2.03 0.90 -18.85
N TYR A 70 -2.80 1.49 -17.94
CA TYR A 70 -2.38 2.69 -17.21
C TYR A 70 -1.10 2.46 -16.41
N LYS A 71 -1.00 1.38 -15.64
CA LYS A 71 0.19 1.10 -14.81
C LYS A 71 1.44 0.78 -15.60
N THR A 72 1.31 0.37 -16.84
CA THR A 72 2.43 0.05 -17.75
C THR A 72 2.72 1.12 -18.78
N ASP A 73 1.95 2.20 -18.79
CA ASP A 73 2.25 3.43 -19.54
C ASP A 73 3.24 4.31 -18.75
N PHE A 74 4.50 3.92 -18.79
CA PHE A 74 5.59 4.62 -18.09
C PHE A 74 5.92 6.01 -18.64
N ASN A 75 5.25 6.44 -19.70
CA ASN A 75 5.41 7.78 -20.29
C ASN A 75 4.18 8.67 -20.05
N THR A 76 3.21 8.19 -19.29
CA THR A 76 1.97 8.95 -19.04
C THR A 76 2.23 10.26 -18.32
N GLN A 77 1.65 11.35 -18.83
CA GLN A 77 1.70 12.65 -18.17
C GLN A 77 0.69 12.77 -17.03
N LEU A 78 -0.23 11.82 -16.89
CA LEU A 78 -1.22 11.81 -15.81
C LEU A 78 -0.55 11.75 -14.44
N ILE A 79 0.65 11.17 -14.33
CA ILE A 79 1.41 11.11 -13.09
C ILE A 79 1.75 12.50 -12.53
N LEU A 80 1.87 13.51 -13.39
CA LEU A 80 2.16 14.89 -13.00
C LEU A 80 0.98 15.59 -12.31
N SER A 81 -0.24 15.02 -12.37
CA SER A 81 -1.36 15.49 -11.55
C SER A 81 -1.19 15.18 -10.06
N ASN A 82 -0.24 14.31 -9.71
CA ASN A 82 0.16 14.09 -8.32
C ASN A 82 1.01 15.28 -7.82
N LYS A 83 0.47 16.05 -6.88
CA LYS A 83 1.13 17.27 -6.34
C LYS A 83 2.54 17.04 -5.76
N PHE A 84 2.91 15.78 -5.52
CA PHE A 84 4.24 15.42 -5.00
C PHE A 84 5.26 15.13 -6.09
N ILE A 85 4.83 15.08 -7.35
CA ILE A 85 5.70 14.80 -8.49
C ILE A 85 5.82 16.08 -9.32
N SER A 86 7.02 16.60 -9.43
CA SER A 86 7.32 17.80 -10.24
C SER A 86 7.77 17.44 -11.65
N SER A 87 8.40 16.28 -11.83
CA SER A 87 8.69 15.74 -13.16
C SER A 87 8.77 14.21 -13.14
N HIS A 88 8.46 13.63 -14.29
CA HIS A 88 8.59 12.21 -14.53
C HIS A 88 8.94 11.99 -16.00
N ARG A 89 9.84 11.04 -16.28
CA ARG A 89 10.18 10.68 -17.64
C ARG A 89 10.56 9.21 -17.76
N LEU A 90 10.21 8.60 -18.86
CA LEU A 90 10.76 7.34 -19.30
C LEU A 90 12.19 7.56 -19.81
N VAL A 91 13.16 6.79 -19.29
CA VAL A 91 14.56 6.86 -19.71
C VAL A 91 14.86 5.79 -20.76
N SER A 92 14.49 4.54 -20.45
CA SER A 92 14.65 3.42 -21.38
C SER A 92 13.66 2.30 -21.11
N ARG A 93 13.43 1.48 -22.13
CA ARG A 93 12.67 0.24 -22.02
C ARG A 93 13.37 -0.84 -22.86
N GLU A 94 13.77 -1.92 -22.21
CA GLU A 94 14.41 -3.08 -22.84
C GLU A 94 13.60 -4.33 -22.43
N GLY A 95 12.75 -4.79 -23.34
CA GLY A 95 11.79 -5.87 -23.06
C GLY A 95 10.88 -5.52 -21.88
N ASP A 96 10.98 -6.31 -20.83
CA ASP A 96 10.18 -6.14 -19.59
C ASP A 96 10.84 -5.23 -18.54
N VAL A 97 12.05 -4.74 -18.82
CA VAL A 97 12.77 -3.83 -17.92
C VAL A 97 12.60 -2.39 -18.37
N VAL A 98 12.13 -1.56 -17.46
CA VAL A 98 11.84 -0.13 -17.70
C VAL A 98 12.59 0.72 -16.69
N ILE A 99 13.26 1.76 -17.18
CA ILE A 99 13.93 2.76 -16.35
C ILE A 99 13.16 4.07 -16.46
N THR A 100 12.80 4.63 -15.32
CA THR A 100 12.17 5.95 -15.23
C THR A 100 12.93 6.85 -14.27
N GLU A 101 12.81 8.16 -14.46
CA GLU A 101 13.28 9.16 -13.52
C GLU A 101 12.11 9.99 -13.00
N THR A 102 12.09 10.21 -11.70
CA THR A 102 11.05 11.00 -11.02
C THR A 102 11.71 12.02 -10.10
N VAL A 103 11.26 13.28 -10.17
CA VAL A 103 11.63 14.32 -9.23
C VAL A 103 10.41 14.64 -8.36
N TYR A 104 10.59 14.58 -7.06
CA TYR A 104 9.54 14.95 -6.11
C TYR A 104 9.57 16.45 -5.81
N SER A 105 8.39 17.06 -5.65
CA SER A 105 8.22 18.51 -5.50
C SER A 105 8.94 19.10 -4.28
N ASP A 106 9.07 18.33 -3.20
CA ASP A 106 9.79 18.73 -1.99
C ASP A 106 11.29 18.45 -2.03
N LYS A 107 11.76 17.76 -3.08
CA LYS A 107 13.15 17.38 -3.31
C LYS A 107 13.58 17.67 -4.75
N PRO A 108 13.48 18.93 -5.19
CA PRO A 108 13.66 19.29 -6.61
C PRO A 108 15.09 19.08 -7.14
N LYS A 109 16.05 18.82 -6.25
CA LYS A 109 17.45 18.53 -6.61
C LYS A 109 17.78 17.04 -6.66
N GLU A 110 16.87 16.17 -6.19
CA GLU A 110 17.09 14.73 -6.13
C GLU A 110 16.31 14.05 -7.26
N VAL A 111 17.02 13.37 -8.15
CA VAL A 111 16.42 12.57 -9.23
C VAL A 111 16.37 11.11 -8.78
N PHE A 112 15.17 10.59 -8.61
CA PHE A 112 14.94 9.19 -8.23
C PHE A 112 14.89 8.33 -9.50
N LYS A 113 15.89 7.49 -9.69
CA LYS A 113 15.99 6.59 -10.83
C LYS A 113 15.45 5.21 -10.46
N TRP A 114 14.32 4.86 -11.05
CA TRP A 114 13.62 3.61 -10.78
C TRP A 114 13.81 2.61 -11.90
N GLN A 115 14.13 1.36 -11.54
CA GLN A 115 13.96 0.24 -12.44
C GLN A 115 12.67 -0.49 -12.08
N THR A 116 11.81 -0.71 -13.07
CA THR A 116 10.62 -1.55 -12.96
C THR A 116 10.76 -2.74 -13.88
N THR A 117 10.55 -3.95 -13.36
CA THR A 117 10.42 -5.18 -14.15
C THR A 117 8.94 -5.54 -14.22
N VAL A 118 8.46 -5.68 -15.44
CA VAL A 118 7.06 -5.98 -15.76
C VAL A 118 6.90 -7.49 -15.92
N PHE A 119 5.88 -8.06 -15.30
CA PHE A 119 5.49 -9.47 -15.42
C PHE A 119 4.03 -9.54 -15.90
N PRO A 120 3.75 -9.45 -17.20
CA PRO A 120 2.39 -9.35 -17.74
C PRO A 120 1.50 -10.54 -17.34
N ASP A 121 2.00 -11.76 -17.48
CA ASP A 121 1.25 -12.99 -17.16
C ASP A 121 0.84 -13.09 -15.68
N ARG A 122 1.41 -12.24 -14.84
CA ARG A 122 1.19 -12.24 -13.39
C ARG A 122 0.53 -10.95 -12.92
N ASN A 123 0.27 -9.98 -13.81
CA ASN A 123 -0.19 -8.64 -13.46
C ASN A 123 0.64 -8.02 -12.32
N LEU A 124 1.96 -8.16 -12.42
CA LEU A 124 2.91 -7.82 -11.36
C LEU A 124 3.99 -6.86 -11.90
N LEU A 125 4.24 -5.80 -11.15
CA LEU A 125 5.37 -4.89 -11.36
C LEU A 125 6.30 -4.99 -10.16
N LYS A 126 7.59 -5.25 -10.38
CA LYS A 126 8.61 -5.15 -9.32
C LYS A 126 9.47 -3.92 -9.56
N TYR A 127 9.74 -3.15 -8.54
CA TYR A 127 10.52 -1.93 -8.67
C TYR A 127 11.66 -1.85 -7.66
N VAL A 128 12.73 -1.19 -8.06
CA VAL A 128 13.89 -0.90 -7.22
C VAL A 128 14.44 0.49 -7.56
N LEU A 129 14.81 1.24 -6.52
CA LEU A 129 15.54 2.51 -6.67
C LEU A 129 17.01 2.20 -6.96
N LEU A 130 17.51 2.69 -8.10
CA LEU A 130 18.87 2.40 -8.57
C LEU A 130 19.94 3.26 -7.90
N ASN A 131 19.57 4.47 -7.49
CA ASN A 131 20.47 5.43 -6.86
C ASN A 131 20.00 5.86 -5.45
N PRO A 132 19.79 4.90 -4.53
CA PRO A 132 19.21 5.19 -3.23
C PRO A 132 20.05 6.16 -2.41
N GLU A 133 21.38 6.09 -2.47
CA GLU A 133 22.28 6.92 -1.67
C GLU A 133 22.19 8.40 -2.06
N GLU A 134 22.08 8.71 -3.35
CA GLU A 134 21.85 10.05 -3.86
C GLU A 134 20.51 10.65 -3.39
N CYS A 135 19.54 9.78 -3.10
CA CYS A 135 18.21 10.15 -2.62
C CYS A 135 18.07 10.04 -1.09
N GLY A 136 19.18 9.96 -0.34
CA GLY A 136 19.18 9.88 1.12
C GLY A 136 18.65 8.55 1.66
N GLN A 137 18.71 7.48 0.87
CA GLN A 137 18.22 6.14 1.23
C GLN A 137 19.34 5.12 1.15
N LYS A 138 19.21 4.02 1.90
CA LYS A 138 20.12 2.86 1.80
C LYS A 138 19.60 1.85 0.78
N TYR A 139 18.29 1.74 0.67
CA TYR A 139 17.58 0.96 -0.33
C TYR A 139 16.11 1.38 -0.39
N HIS A 140 15.48 1.14 -1.53
CA HIS A 140 14.03 1.19 -1.71
C HIS A 140 13.65 0.22 -2.83
N TYR A 141 12.79 -0.74 -2.55
CA TYR A 141 12.28 -1.69 -3.51
C TYR A 141 10.90 -2.20 -3.09
N GLY A 142 10.23 -2.84 -4.00
CA GLY A 142 8.93 -3.41 -3.73
C GLY A 142 8.25 -3.98 -4.96
N TYR A 143 6.94 -4.12 -4.85
CA TYR A 143 6.14 -4.59 -5.98
C TYR A 143 4.72 -4.03 -5.91
N VAL A 144 4.05 -4.07 -7.06
CA VAL A 144 2.61 -3.81 -7.21
C VAL A 144 2.01 -5.02 -7.88
N GLN A 145 1.07 -5.69 -7.21
CA GLN A 145 0.28 -6.80 -7.72
C GLN A 145 -1.14 -6.33 -7.99
N MET A 146 -1.70 -6.69 -9.13
CA MET A 146 -3.06 -6.35 -9.53
C MET A 146 -3.88 -7.62 -9.74
N GLU A 147 -5.14 -7.61 -9.28
CA GLU A 147 -6.06 -8.73 -9.34
C GLU A 147 -7.44 -8.23 -9.76
N ALA A 148 -8.06 -8.93 -10.73
CA ALA A 148 -9.43 -8.61 -11.13
C ALA A 148 -10.40 -8.87 -9.96
N LEU A 149 -11.35 -7.97 -9.78
CA LEU A 149 -12.54 -8.15 -8.97
C LEU A 149 -13.75 -8.28 -9.90
N ASP A 150 -14.90 -8.71 -9.36
CA ASP A 150 -16.16 -8.70 -10.13
C ASP A 150 -16.47 -7.28 -10.63
N ILE A 151 -16.14 -6.28 -9.81
CA ILE A 151 -16.20 -4.86 -10.16
C ILE A 151 -14.85 -4.24 -9.83
N GLY A 152 -14.12 -3.78 -10.87
CA GLY A 152 -12.85 -3.08 -10.69
C GLY A 152 -11.62 -3.95 -10.49
N THR A 153 -10.58 -3.38 -9.93
CA THR A 153 -9.27 -4.01 -9.73
C THR A 153 -8.78 -3.80 -8.31
N ARG A 154 -8.36 -4.88 -7.65
CA ARG A 154 -7.61 -4.82 -6.38
C ARG A 154 -6.15 -4.59 -6.66
N VAL A 155 -5.56 -3.68 -5.91
CA VAL A 155 -4.14 -3.37 -5.96
C VAL A 155 -3.50 -3.68 -4.60
N THR A 156 -2.46 -4.49 -4.63
CA THR A 156 -1.59 -4.73 -3.48
C THR A 156 -0.22 -4.15 -3.78
N GLN A 157 0.17 -3.11 -3.06
CA GLN A 157 1.51 -2.54 -3.14
C GLN A 157 2.30 -2.89 -1.89
N VAL A 158 3.53 -3.37 -2.08
CA VAL A 158 4.49 -3.60 -1.00
C VAL A 158 5.71 -2.72 -1.24
N ALA A 159 6.18 -2.05 -0.19
CA ALA A 159 7.37 -1.22 -0.23
C ALA A 159 8.27 -1.53 0.96
N TYR A 160 9.56 -1.77 0.68
CA TYR A 160 10.62 -1.90 1.65
C TYR A 160 11.65 -0.79 1.43
N PHE A 161 12.03 -0.10 2.50
CA PHE A 161 12.97 1.02 2.40
C PHE A 161 13.75 1.21 3.70
N ASN A 162 14.91 1.80 3.58
CA ASN A 162 15.74 2.25 4.69
C ASN A 162 16.41 3.57 4.32
N PHE A 163 16.28 4.54 5.19
CA PHE A 163 16.83 5.87 4.99
C PHE A 163 18.09 6.09 5.83
N PHE A 164 18.90 7.09 5.50
CA PHE A 164 20.00 7.54 6.33
C PHE A 164 19.51 8.48 7.45
N GLY A 165 19.83 8.18 8.72
CA GLY A 165 19.55 9.05 9.87
C GLY A 165 18.16 8.95 10.49
N ALA A 166 18.00 9.47 11.71
CA ALA A 166 16.76 9.38 12.48
C ALA A 166 15.68 10.43 12.08
N SER A 167 16.09 11.50 11.40
CA SER A 167 15.21 12.65 11.08
C SER A 167 14.39 12.49 9.80
N LEU A 168 14.25 11.31 9.31
CA LEU A 168 13.71 10.96 8.00
C LEU A 168 12.24 11.24 7.80
N TRP A 169 11.49 11.26 8.89
CA TRP A 169 10.07 11.54 8.85
C TRP A 169 9.75 13.00 8.53
N ALA A 170 10.69 13.90 8.83
CA ALA A 170 10.55 15.32 8.56
C ALA A 170 10.98 15.73 7.14
N LYS A 171 11.66 14.83 6.41
CA LYS A 171 12.23 15.12 5.08
C LYS A 171 11.58 14.36 3.92
N TYR A 172 10.68 13.42 4.20
CA TYR A 172 9.89 12.79 3.14
C TYR A 172 8.77 13.74 2.72
N PRO A 173 8.27 13.67 1.45
CA PRO A 173 7.37 14.69 0.90
C PRO A 173 6.10 14.92 1.71
N PHE A 174 6.03 14.37 2.92
CA PHE A 174 4.86 14.43 3.78
C PHE A 174 5.13 14.57 5.27
N LYS A 175 4.46 15.53 5.89
CA LYS A 175 4.20 15.48 7.33
C LYS A 175 3.33 14.26 7.60
N GLY A 176 3.90 13.20 8.17
CA GLY A 176 3.20 11.93 8.46
C GLY A 176 3.94 10.68 7.97
N GLY A 177 5.02 10.85 7.21
CA GLY A 177 5.90 9.78 6.78
C GLY A 177 5.35 8.89 5.66
N MET A 178 6.05 7.81 5.39
CA MET A 178 5.79 6.94 4.24
C MET A 178 4.38 6.33 4.24
N SER A 179 3.81 6.00 5.39
CA SER A 179 2.46 5.43 5.43
C SER A 179 1.40 6.41 4.91
N GLN A 180 1.50 7.68 5.27
CA GLN A 180 0.60 8.72 4.77
C GLN A 180 0.84 9.00 3.27
N PHE A 181 2.09 9.00 2.85
CA PHE A 181 2.44 9.14 1.44
C PHE A 181 1.83 8.02 0.60
N LEU A 182 1.98 6.77 1.02
CA LEU A 182 1.41 5.62 0.31
C LEU A 182 -0.13 5.68 0.28
N LYS A 183 -0.77 5.99 1.41
CA LYS A 183 -2.22 6.15 1.47
C LYS A 183 -2.72 7.24 0.53
N TYR A 184 -2.06 8.41 0.56
CA TYR A 184 -2.40 9.51 -0.32
C TYR A 184 -2.22 9.14 -1.81
N THR A 185 -1.13 8.46 -2.15
CA THR A 185 -0.87 8.04 -3.53
C THR A 185 -1.97 7.09 -4.02
N ALA A 186 -2.44 6.16 -3.18
CA ALA A 186 -3.55 5.30 -3.53
C ALA A 186 -4.86 6.07 -3.73
N GLN A 187 -5.20 6.99 -2.83
CA GLN A 187 -6.39 7.84 -2.96
C GLN A 187 -6.34 8.72 -4.22
N TRP A 188 -5.16 9.28 -4.51
CA TRP A 188 -4.94 10.03 -5.75
C TRP A 188 -5.14 9.13 -6.98
N GLU A 189 -4.60 7.91 -6.97
CA GLU A 189 -4.73 6.96 -8.08
C GLU A 189 -6.17 6.50 -8.26
N GLN A 190 -6.92 6.23 -7.18
CA GLN A 190 -8.36 5.94 -7.23
C GLN A 190 -9.13 7.06 -7.96
N LYS A 191 -8.88 8.32 -7.55
CA LYS A 191 -9.49 9.49 -8.18
C LYS A 191 -9.08 9.64 -9.64
N LEU A 192 -7.78 9.51 -9.94
CA LEU A 192 -7.26 9.62 -11.29
C LEU A 192 -7.92 8.62 -12.24
N ILE A 193 -8.03 7.35 -11.81
CA ILE A 193 -8.63 6.30 -12.63
C ILE A 193 -10.13 6.49 -12.81
N SER A 194 -10.85 6.96 -11.81
CA SER A 194 -12.25 7.33 -11.92
C SER A 194 -12.47 8.44 -12.98
N GLU A 195 -11.57 9.43 -13.05
CA GLU A 195 -11.68 10.57 -13.96
C GLU A 195 -11.15 10.26 -15.37
N PHE A 196 -10.01 9.57 -15.48
CA PHE A 196 -9.25 9.42 -16.72
C PHE A 196 -9.07 7.98 -17.20
N GLY A 197 -9.54 6.98 -16.46
CA GLY A 197 -9.40 5.56 -16.82
C GLY A 197 -10.00 5.21 -18.19
N HIS A 198 -10.99 6.00 -18.66
CA HIS A 198 -11.59 5.82 -19.98
C HIS A 198 -10.57 5.96 -21.13
N GLN A 199 -9.46 6.68 -20.95
CA GLN A 199 -8.41 6.85 -21.97
C GLN A 199 -7.66 5.54 -22.28
N TYR A 200 -7.79 4.52 -21.43
CA TYR A 200 -7.13 3.22 -21.55
C TYR A 200 -8.11 2.09 -21.93
N ARG A 201 -9.36 2.42 -22.33
CA ARG A 201 -10.40 1.41 -22.67
C ARG A 201 -10.30 0.85 -24.10
N GLU A 202 -9.48 1.46 -24.97
CA GLU A 202 -9.32 1.03 -26.36
C GLU A 202 -8.15 0.06 -26.54
#